data_6beb237fc7bc413b53b7876249f35421
#
_entry.id   6beb237fc7bc413b53b7876249f35421
#
_cell.length_a   1.000
_cell.length_b   1.000
_cell.length_c   1.000
_cell.angle_alpha   90.00
_cell.angle_beta   90.00
_cell.angle_gamma   90.00
#
_symmetry.space_group_name_H-M   'P 1'
#
loop_
_entity.id
_entity.type
_entity.pdbx_description
1 polymer ?
#
loop_
_entity_poly.entity_id
_entity_poly.type
_entity_poly.pdbx_seq_one_letter_code
_entity_poly.pdbx_strand_id
1 'polypeptide(L)'
;MFSSATTEEGGFEASSNSIIDNDYKSYGLELESSYDVSEDLNFRGGFTYTKAEITSGANDGNQPRRQPKLMYNFIPTYKFSQSKNTLGLSFIGQTKAYAQDNNDLVMNGFVIVNAFVEVGITKGLSVNVSGNNLFDTLAITESEEGNITDNAVNYVRARPMPGRSISMALSYKF
;
A
#
# COMPACT_ATOMS: atom_id res chain seq x y z
N MET A 1 4.03 -23.08 -3.66
CA MET A 1 4.96 -22.02 -4.05
C MET A 1 6.22 -22.67 -4.61
N PHE A 2 6.66 -22.27 -5.82
CA PHE A 2 7.85 -22.88 -6.43
C PHE A 2 9.07 -22.02 -6.09
N SER A 3 10.10 -22.62 -5.51
CA SER A 3 11.41 -22.01 -5.28
C SER A 3 12.41 -22.62 -6.25
N SER A 4 13.19 -21.77 -6.95
CA SER A 4 14.32 -22.22 -7.76
C SER A 4 15.63 -21.89 -7.04
N ALA A 5 16.48 -22.88 -6.81
CA ALA A 5 17.85 -22.67 -6.33
C ALA A 5 18.81 -22.68 -7.53
N THR A 6 19.66 -21.65 -7.65
CA THR A 6 20.76 -21.61 -8.63
C THR A 6 22.07 -21.83 -7.90
N THR A 7 22.92 -22.74 -8.43
CA THR A 7 24.28 -22.95 -7.94
C THR A 7 25.26 -21.96 -8.58
N GLU A 8 26.31 -21.59 -7.84
CA GLU A 8 27.25 -20.49 -8.16
C GLU A 8 28.19 -20.68 -9.36
N GLU A 9 28.12 -21.73 -10.10
CA GLU A 9 28.95 -21.93 -11.29
C GLU A 9 28.16 -21.83 -12.58
N GLY A 10 27.81 -20.63 -13.01
CA GLY A 10 27.52 -20.19 -14.39
C GLY A 10 26.78 -21.13 -15.35
N GLY A 11 26.30 -22.27 -14.90
CA GLY A 11 25.54 -23.27 -15.63
C GLY A 11 24.09 -23.29 -15.16
N PHE A 12 23.16 -23.27 -16.10
CA PHE A 12 21.76 -23.62 -15.82
C PHE A 12 21.70 -25.09 -15.46
N GLU A 13 21.89 -25.44 -14.20
CA GLU A 13 21.47 -26.75 -13.72
C GLU A 13 19.96 -26.78 -13.63
N ALA A 14 19.37 -27.91 -13.98
CA ALA A 14 17.94 -28.14 -13.90
C ALA A 14 17.45 -27.75 -12.47
N SER A 15 16.68 -26.67 -12.37
CA SER A 15 16.13 -26.23 -11.10
C SER A 15 15.32 -27.36 -10.50
N SER A 16 15.73 -27.84 -9.33
CA SER A 16 14.87 -28.70 -8.53
C SER A 16 13.73 -27.82 -8.01
N ASN A 17 12.57 -27.89 -8.64
CA ASN A 17 11.38 -27.26 -8.10
C ASN A 17 10.97 -27.99 -6.82
N SER A 18 11.28 -27.43 -5.67
CA SER A 18 10.74 -27.92 -4.41
C SER A 18 9.38 -27.26 -4.18
N ILE A 19 8.37 -28.06 -3.94
CA ILE A 19 7.09 -27.56 -3.43
C ILE A 19 7.28 -27.33 -1.93
N ILE A 20 7.21 -26.06 -1.52
CA ILE A 20 7.17 -25.72 -0.10
C ILE A 20 5.70 -25.72 0.29
N ASP A 21 5.31 -26.70 1.08
CA ASP A 21 3.97 -26.84 1.64
C ASP A 21 3.97 -26.19 3.04
N ASN A 22 3.45 -24.99 3.15
CA ASN A 22 3.31 -24.27 4.42
C ASN A 22 1.83 -24.12 4.74
N ASP A 23 1.45 -24.43 5.96
CA ASP A 23 0.13 -24.11 6.49
C ASP A 23 0.08 -22.67 6.98
N TYR A 24 -1.06 -22.02 6.79
CA TYR A 24 -1.29 -20.64 7.20
C TYR A 24 -2.59 -20.53 7.99
N LYS A 25 -2.56 -19.74 9.05
CA LYS A 25 -3.74 -19.33 9.81
C LYS A 25 -3.90 -17.83 9.71
N SER A 26 -5.09 -17.37 9.35
CA SER A 26 -5.40 -15.95 9.25
C SER A 26 -6.77 -15.65 9.81
N TYR A 27 -6.88 -14.54 10.55
CA TYR A 27 -8.15 -13.98 10.98
C TYR A 27 -8.00 -12.45 11.09
N GLY A 28 -9.13 -11.76 11.00
CA GLY A 28 -9.08 -10.30 11.02
C GLY A 28 -10.46 -9.67 11.14
N LEU A 29 -10.44 -8.36 11.04
CA LEU A 29 -11.61 -7.49 11.05
C LEU A 29 -11.46 -6.44 9.96
N GLU A 30 -12.51 -6.21 9.20
CA GLU A 30 -12.61 -5.11 8.25
C GLU A 30 -13.77 -4.21 8.64
N LEU A 31 -13.54 -2.91 8.58
CA LEU A 31 -14.56 -1.89 8.80
C LEU A 31 -14.43 -0.82 7.73
N GLU A 32 -15.54 -0.53 7.07
CA GLU A 32 -15.68 0.63 6.20
C GLU A 32 -16.86 1.49 6.66
N SER A 33 -16.70 2.81 6.59
CA SER A 33 -17.74 3.76 6.98
C SER A 33 -17.69 5.01 6.14
N SER A 34 -18.87 5.61 5.93
CA SER A 34 -19.04 6.94 5.39
C SER A 34 -20.04 7.68 6.28
N TYR A 35 -19.66 8.87 6.72
CA TYR A 35 -20.48 9.67 7.63
C TYR A 35 -20.54 11.13 7.16
N ASP A 36 -21.76 11.63 6.95
CA ASP A 36 -22.00 13.03 6.67
C ASP A 36 -22.09 13.79 8.00
N VAL A 37 -21.04 14.56 8.30
CA VAL A 37 -20.97 15.41 9.50
C VAL A 37 -21.93 16.60 9.36
N SER A 38 -22.04 17.11 8.13
CA SER A 38 -22.96 18.16 7.73
C SER A 38 -23.28 18.02 6.24
N GLU A 39 -24.11 18.91 5.68
CA GLU A 39 -24.40 18.98 4.24
C GLU A 39 -23.12 19.20 3.41
N ASP A 40 -22.12 19.84 4.00
CA ASP A 40 -20.87 20.22 3.34
C ASP A 40 -19.70 19.28 3.65
N LEU A 41 -19.71 18.58 4.78
CA LEU A 41 -18.56 17.79 5.26
C LEU A 41 -18.91 16.32 5.37
N ASN A 42 -18.20 15.51 4.59
CA ASN A 42 -18.26 14.03 4.61
C ASN A 42 -16.92 13.45 5.05
N PHE A 43 -16.96 12.42 5.88
CA PHE A 43 -15.83 11.56 6.22
C PHE A 43 -16.09 10.16 5.68
N ARG A 44 -15.15 9.66 4.89
CA ARG A 44 -15.11 8.26 4.48
C ARG A 44 -13.83 7.65 4.98
N GLY A 45 -13.89 6.43 5.45
CA GLY A 45 -12.68 5.73 5.88
C GLY A 45 -12.95 4.28 6.17
N GLY A 46 -11.86 3.56 6.29
CA GLY A 46 -11.91 2.15 6.64
C GLY A 46 -10.56 1.66 7.12
N PHE A 47 -10.58 0.50 7.73
CA PHE A 47 -9.38 -0.23 8.07
C PHE A 47 -9.61 -1.73 7.97
N THR A 48 -8.53 -2.43 7.67
CA THR A 48 -8.45 -3.88 7.68
C THR A 48 -7.36 -4.28 8.65
N TYR A 49 -7.73 -4.99 9.70
CA TYR A 49 -6.79 -5.62 10.61
C TYR A 49 -6.72 -7.11 10.29
N THR A 50 -5.51 -7.62 10.05
CA THR A 50 -5.27 -9.02 9.75
C THR A 50 -4.16 -9.55 10.65
N LYS A 51 -4.44 -10.62 11.39
CA LYS A 51 -3.42 -11.44 12.03
C LYS A 51 -3.26 -12.72 11.23
N ALA A 52 -2.11 -12.87 10.58
CA ALA A 52 -1.73 -14.07 9.84
C ALA A 52 -0.45 -14.64 10.40
N GLU A 53 -0.33 -15.96 10.43
CA GLU A 53 0.77 -16.72 10.98
C GLU A 53 1.01 -17.98 10.14
N ILE A 54 2.27 -18.29 9.91
CA ILE A 54 2.70 -19.56 9.32
C ILE A 54 2.65 -20.59 10.43
N THR A 55 2.00 -21.74 10.21
CA THR A 55 1.75 -22.74 11.26
C THR A 55 2.45 -24.07 10.99
N SER A 56 3.37 -24.11 10.01
CA SER A 56 4.20 -25.29 9.73
C SER A 56 5.50 -24.90 9.05
N GLY A 57 6.46 -25.82 9.03
CA GLY A 57 7.73 -25.66 8.34
C GLY A 57 8.77 -24.82 9.11
N ALA A 58 9.82 -24.39 8.41
CA ALA A 58 10.96 -23.68 9.02
C ALA A 58 10.61 -22.28 9.54
N ASN A 59 9.51 -21.70 9.06
CA ASN A 59 9.07 -20.35 9.41
C ASN A 59 7.83 -20.36 10.33
N ASP A 60 7.59 -21.45 11.03
CA ASP A 60 6.47 -21.59 11.99
C ASP A 60 6.50 -20.46 13.02
N GLY A 61 5.35 -19.84 13.28
CA GLY A 61 5.20 -18.68 14.16
C GLY A 61 5.45 -17.32 13.49
N ASN A 62 5.99 -17.29 12.27
CA ASN A 62 6.28 -16.05 11.57
C ASN A 62 5.04 -15.47 10.86
N GLN A 63 5.09 -14.15 10.66
CA GLN A 63 4.10 -13.47 9.82
C GLN A 63 4.38 -13.78 8.34
N PRO A 64 3.36 -14.16 7.55
CA PRO A 64 3.53 -14.33 6.13
C PRO A 64 4.05 -13.06 5.45
N ARG A 65 4.90 -13.23 4.44
CA ARG A 65 5.45 -12.12 3.68
C ARG A 65 4.38 -11.24 3.06
N ARG A 66 4.69 -9.95 2.92
CA ARG A 66 3.88 -8.92 2.24
C ARG A 66 2.48 -8.74 2.85
N GLN A 67 2.28 -9.15 4.08
CA GLN A 67 1.02 -9.05 4.79
C GLN A 67 1.16 -8.05 5.95
N PRO A 68 0.79 -6.76 5.80
CA PRO A 68 0.74 -5.82 6.92
C PRO A 68 -0.38 -6.22 7.89
N LYS A 69 -0.19 -5.94 9.19
CA LYS A 69 -1.23 -6.22 10.19
C LYS A 69 -2.40 -5.26 10.13
N LEU A 70 -2.16 -4.02 9.72
CA LEU A 70 -3.17 -3.00 9.61
C LEU A 70 -2.97 -2.23 8.32
N MET A 71 -4.03 -2.12 7.53
CA MET A 71 -4.18 -1.18 6.43
C MET A 71 -5.34 -0.23 6.75
N TYR A 72 -5.24 1.02 6.36
CA TYR A 72 -6.28 2.01 6.62
C TYR A 72 -6.31 3.10 5.57
N ASN A 73 -7.49 3.69 5.43
CA ASN A 73 -7.69 4.91 4.66
C ASN A 73 -8.63 5.86 5.42
N PHE A 74 -8.46 7.17 5.18
CA PHE A 74 -9.35 8.19 5.69
C PHE A 74 -9.43 9.33 4.68
N ILE A 75 -10.65 9.71 4.28
CA ILE A 75 -10.90 10.64 3.18
C ILE A 75 -11.95 11.69 3.65
N PRO A 76 -11.51 12.77 4.30
CA PRO A 76 -12.35 13.94 4.53
C PRO A 76 -12.59 14.70 3.23
N THR A 77 -13.83 15.07 2.97
CA THR A 77 -14.25 15.83 1.80
C THR A 77 -15.15 16.98 2.23
N TYR A 78 -14.80 18.18 1.82
CA TYR A 78 -15.58 19.38 2.06
C TYR A 78 -16.12 19.96 0.74
N LYS A 79 -17.43 20.17 0.68
CA LYS A 79 -18.15 20.81 -0.43
C LYS A 79 -18.49 22.23 -0.02
N PHE A 80 -18.15 23.20 -0.85
CA PHE A 80 -18.51 24.59 -0.59
C PHE A 80 -19.93 24.85 -1.12
N SER A 81 -20.91 24.96 -0.24
CA SER A 81 -22.35 25.05 -0.58
C SER A 81 -22.69 26.23 -1.47
N GLN A 82 -21.95 27.34 -1.37
CA GLN A 82 -22.16 28.54 -2.19
C GLN A 82 -21.45 28.48 -3.56
N SER A 83 -20.60 27.52 -3.78
CA SER A 83 -19.86 27.31 -5.02
C SER A 83 -19.85 25.82 -5.36
N LYS A 84 -19.68 25.49 -6.63
CA LYS A 84 -19.55 24.08 -7.04
C LYS A 84 -18.12 23.56 -6.82
N ASN A 85 -17.51 23.94 -5.70
CA ASN A 85 -16.14 23.58 -5.37
C ASN A 85 -16.11 22.46 -4.34
N THR A 86 -15.13 21.58 -4.46
CA THR A 86 -14.92 20.49 -3.52
C THR A 86 -13.43 20.42 -3.19
N LEU A 87 -13.12 20.26 -1.91
CA LEU A 87 -11.78 19.98 -1.42
C LEU A 87 -11.79 18.62 -0.72
N GLY A 88 -10.85 17.75 -1.06
CA GLY A 88 -10.67 16.49 -0.36
C GLY A 88 -9.21 16.21 -0.04
N LEU A 89 -9.02 15.53 1.08
CA LEU A 89 -7.75 14.92 1.46
C LEU A 89 -7.91 13.41 1.46
N SER A 90 -6.82 12.68 1.30
CA SER A 90 -6.80 11.23 1.41
C SER A 90 -5.54 10.80 2.15
N PHE A 91 -5.74 10.05 3.21
CA PHE A 91 -4.69 9.42 3.99
C PHE A 91 -4.78 7.92 3.75
N ILE A 92 -3.74 7.31 3.21
CA ILE A 92 -3.67 5.87 2.95
C ILE A 92 -2.42 5.36 3.62
N GLY A 93 -2.56 4.33 4.46
CA GLY A 93 -1.43 3.83 5.20
C GLY A 93 -1.51 2.35 5.53
N GLN A 94 -0.37 1.83 5.93
CA GLN A 94 -0.23 0.48 6.44
C GLN A 94 0.88 0.40 7.49
N THR A 95 0.80 -0.61 8.34
CA THR A 95 1.88 -0.98 9.24
C THR A 95 2.99 -1.71 8.48
N LYS A 96 4.11 -1.97 9.15
CA LYS A 96 5.20 -2.76 8.59
C LYS A 96 4.73 -4.12 8.11
N ALA A 97 5.39 -4.62 7.07
CA ALA A 97 5.30 -5.98 6.58
C ALA A 97 6.71 -6.57 6.41
N TYR A 98 6.79 -7.82 6.03
CA TYR A 98 8.07 -8.48 5.74
C TYR A 98 8.15 -8.85 4.26
N ALA A 99 9.34 -8.76 3.69
CA ALA A 99 9.56 -9.14 2.30
C ALA A 99 9.55 -10.66 2.09
N GLN A 100 9.89 -11.40 3.15
CA GLN A 100 10.08 -12.86 3.13
C GLN A 100 9.55 -13.51 4.41
N ASP A 101 9.30 -14.82 4.35
CA ASP A 101 8.62 -15.57 5.39
C ASP A 101 9.49 -15.81 6.65
N ASN A 102 10.82 -15.68 6.55
CA ASN A 102 11.72 -15.74 7.72
C ASN A 102 11.69 -14.43 8.57
N ASN A 103 11.04 -13.39 8.08
CA ASN A 103 10.87 -12.08 8.71
C ASN A 103 12.16 -11.27 8.94
N ASP A 104 13.27 -11.59 8.28
CA ASP A 104 14.53 -10.86 8.42
C ASP A 104 14.50 -9.50 7.71
N LEU A 105 13.84 -9.41 6.55
CA LEU A 105 13.77 -8.19 5.76
C LEU A 105 12.46 -7.45 5.99
N VAL A 106 12.55 -6.31 6.69
CA VAL A 106 11.40 -5.48 7.05
C VAL A 106 11.11 -4.44 5.96
N MET A 107 9.87 -4.39 5.50
CA MET A 107 9.31 -3.26 4.77
C MET A 107 8.58 -2.35 5.75
N ASN A 108 9.06 -1.13 5.94
CA ASN A 108 8.50 -0.19 6.88
C ASN A 108 7.05 0.18 6.53
N GLY A 109 6.24 0.43 7.55
CA GLY A 109 4.93 1.04 7.38
C GLY A 109 5.04 2.47 6.85
N PHE A 110 3.97 2.96 6.25
CA PHE A 110 3.93 4.29 5.66
C PHE A 110 2.54 4.91 5.73
N VAL A 111 2.48 6.22 5.51
CA VAL A 111 1.26 6.98 5.24
C VAL A 111 1.49 7.83 4.00
N ILE A 112 0.64 7.68 3.00
CA ILE A 112 0.58 8.54 1.81
C ILE A 112 -0.55 9.55 2.01
N VAL A 113 -0.24 10.81 1.78
CA VAL A 113 -1.22 11.91 1.84
C VAL A 113 -1.42 12.46 0.44
N ASN A 114 -2.67 12.47 0.01
CA ASN A 114 -3.08 13.08 -1.26
C ASN A 114 -4.09 14.19 -0.96
N ALA A 115 -4.23 15.12 -1.90
CA ALA A 115 -5.26 16.14 -1.88
C ALA A 115 -5.84 16.35 -3.28
N PHE A 116 -7.10 16.75 -3.34
CA PHE A 116 -7.69 17.22 -4.58
C PHE A 116 -8.60 18.43 -4.35
N VAL A 117 -8.68 19.26 -5.35
CA VAL A 117 -9.65 20.34 -5.41
C VAL A 117 -10.37 20.32 -6.76
N GLU A 118 -11.68 20.37 -6.73
CA GLU A 118 -12.51 20.57 -7.91
C GLU A 118 -13.13 21.97 -7.84
N VAL A 119 -12.98 22.72 -8.92
CA VAL A 119 -13.50 24.09 -9.04
C VAL A 119 -14.43 24.17 -10.24
N GLY A 120 -15.69 24.49 -9.99
CA GLY A 120 -16.67 24.80 -11.02
C GLY A 120 -16.44 26.21 -11.58
N ILE A 121 -16.05 26.31 -12.86
CA ILE A 121 -15.77 27.59 -13.53
C ILE A 121 -17.05 28.22 -14.08
N THR A 122 -17.84 27.43 -14.82
CA THR A 122 -19.13 27.81 -15.38
C THR A 122 -20.12 26.66 -15.34
N LYS A 123 -21.33 26.85 -15.91
CA LYS A 123 -22.25 25.73 -16.13
C LYS A 123 -21.61 24.75 -17.11
N GLY A 124 -21.30 23.56 -16.63
CA GLY A 124 -20.73 22.47 -17.43
C GLY A 124 -19.20 22.43 -17.47
N LEU A 125 -18.47 23.48 -17.03
CA LEU A 125 -17.01 23.49 -17.04
C LEU A 125 -16.47 23.43 -15.62
N SER A 126 -15.60 22.45 -15.34
CA SER A 126 -14.87 22.34 -14.07
C SER A 126 -13.40 22.00 -14.30
N VAL A 127 -12.57 22.37 -13.34
CA VAL A 127 -11.15 22.02 -13.23
C VAL A 127 -10.96 21.18 -11.99
N ASN A 128 -10.27 20.05 -12.12
CA ASN A 128 -9.79 19.24 -11.01
C ASN A 128 -8.26 19.31 -10.95
N VAL A 129 -7.73 19.65 -9.78
CA VAL A 129 -6.29 19.60 -9.48
C VAL A 129 -6.07 18.57 -8.39
N SER A 130 -5.17 17.63 -8.63
CA SER A 130 -4.84 16.55 -7.69
C SER A 130 -3.35 16.54 -7.39
N GLY A 131 -3.01 16.50 -6.11
CA GLY A 131 -1.65 16.26 -5.62
C GLY A 131 -1.57 14.89 -4.98
N ASN A 132 -0.67 14.04 -5.46
CA ASN A 132 -0.46 12.71 -4.92
C ASN A 132 0.87 12.64 -4.19
N ASN A 133 0.89 11.87 -3.10
CA ASN A 133 2.06 11.69 -2.25
C ASN A 133 2.72 13.04 -1.89
N LEU A 134 1.95 13.96 -1.32
CA LEU A 134 2.35 15.36 -1.10
C LEU A 134 3.65 15.51 -0.31
N PHE A 135 3.94 14.58 0.58
CA PHE A 135 5.15 14.58 1.42
C PHE A 135 6.31 13.78 0.84
N ASP A 136 6.16 13.27 -0.41
CA ASP A 136 7.17 12.46 -1.10
C ASP A 136 7.64 11.26 -0.25
N THR A 137 6.68 10.62 0.41
CA THR A 137 6.94 9.46 1.27
C THR A 137 7.44 8.29 0.43
N LEU A 138 8.60 7.74 0.77
CA LEU A 138 9.08 6.49 0.18
C LEU A 138 8.30 5.31 0.77
N ALA A 139 7.30 4.84 0.03
CA ALA A 139 6.46 3.71 0.41
C ALA A 139 6.84 2.48 -0.42
N ILE A 140 7.36 1.46 0.24
CA ILE A 140 7.73 0.18 -0.40
C ILE A 140 6.57 -0.79 -0.15
N THR A 141 5.94 -1.24 -1.23
CA THR A 141 4.80 -2.17 -1.18
C THR A 141 5.19 -3.60 -1.46
N GLU A 142 6.32 -3.80 -2.13
CA GLU A 142 6.85 -5.11 -2.48
C GLU A 142 8.37 -5.08 -2.50
N SER A 143 8.99 -6.15 -2.06
CA SER A 143 10.43 -6.39 -2.18
C SER A 143 10.68 -7.83 -2.62
N GLU A 144 11.76 -8.05 -3.35
CA GLU A 144 12.29 -9.41 -3.60
C GLU A 144 12.81 -10.00 -2.29
N GLU A 145 12.88 -11.30 -2.24
CA GLU A 145 13.57 -12.02 -1.17
C GLU A 145 15.09 -11.81 -1.31
N GLY A 146 15.77 -11.70 -0.20
CA GLY A 146 17.23 -11.52 -0.19
C GLY A 146 17.86 -12.25 0.98
N ASN A 147 19.08 -12.68 0.80
CA ASN A 147 19.88 -13.22 1.90
C ASN A 147 20.42 -12.05 2.72
N ILE A 148 19.98 -11.95 3.95
CA ILE A 148 20.48 -10.97 4.91
C ILE A 148 21.68 -11.60 5.63
N THR A 149 22.85 -11.02 5.44
CA THR A 149 24.09 -11.47 6.08
C THR A 149 24.57 -10.40 7.06
N ASP A 150 24.83 -10.77 8.28
CA ASP A 150 25.40 -9.87 9.28
C ASP A 150 26.72 -9.29 8.80
N ASN A 151 26.92 -7.99 9.04
CA ASN A 151 28.10 -7.21 8.66
C ASN A 151 28.39 -7.13 7.15
N ALA A 152 27.44 -7.46 6.29
CA ALA A 152 27.53 -7.30 4.83
C ALA A 152 26.61 -6.20 4.33
N VAL A 153 26.92 -5.67 3.14
CA VAL A 153 25.99 -4.79 2.41
C VAL A 153 24.99 -5.68 1.67
N ASN A 154 23.74 -5.60 2.09
CA ASN A 154 22.65 -6.38 1.50
C ASN A 154 21.91 -5.54 0.46
N TYR A 155 21.73 -6.06 -0.75
CA TYR A 155 20.99 -5.41 -1.81
C TYR A 155 19.76 -6.25 -2.17
N VAL A 156 18.60 -5.59 -2.20
CA VAL A 156 17.35 -6.19 -2.66
C VAL A 156 16.65 -5.24 -3.61
N ARG A 157 15.92 -5.78 -4.59
CA ARG A 157 15.05 -4.97 -5.43
C ARG A 157 13.72 -4.77 -4.73
N ALA A 158 13.24 -3.53 -4.75
CA ALA A 158 11.97 -3.18 -4.15
C ALA A 158 11.13 -2.36 -5.15
N ARG A 159 9.81 -2.40 -4.98
CA ARG A 159 8.85 -1.59 -5.74
C ARG A 159 8.33 -0.47 -4.86
N PRO A 160 8.83 0.74 -5.03
CA PRO A 160 8.26 1.91 -4.39
C PRO A 160 6.96 2.31 -5.07
N MET A 161 6.05 2.92 -4.30
CA MET A 161 4.95 3.68 -4.87
C MET A 161 5.49 4.92 -5.60
N PRO A 162 4.73 5.50 -6.55
CA PRO A 162 5.12 6.74 -7.21
C PRO A 162 5.41 7.85 -6.19
N GLY A 163 6.45 8.63 -6.44
CA GLY A 163 6.77 9.83 -5.70
C GLY A 163 5.71 10.92 -5.87
N ARG A 164 5.98 12.10 -5.31
CA ARG A 164 5.07 13.23 -5.38
C ARG A 164 4.77 13.63 -6.83
N SER A 165 3.49 13.83 -7.12
CA SER A 165 3.02 14.29 -8.43
C SER A 165 1.84 15.25 -8.28
N ILE A 166 1.69 16.13 -9.27
CA ILE A 166 0.54 17.02 -9.40
C ILE A 166 -0.06 16.79 -10.79
N SER A 167 -1.37 16.68 -10.86
CA SER A 167 -2.11 16.56 -12.11
C SER A 167 -3.27 17.54 -12.15
N MET A 168 -3.65 17.95 -13.36
CA MET A 168 -4.79 18.80 -13.60
C MET A 168 -5.64 18.22 -14.74
N ALA A 169 -6.95 18.25 -14.55
CA ALA A 169 -7.92 17.83 -15.55
C ALA A 169 -8.96 18.92 -15.77
N LEU A 170 -9.34 19.15 -17.02
CA LEU A 170 -10.44 20.00 -17.42
C LEU A 170 -11.62 19.11 -17.86
N SER A 171 -12.79 19.34 -17.30
CA SER A 171 -14.02 18.61 -17.64
C SER A 171 -15.09 19.56 -18.17
N TYR A 172 -15.68 19.19 -19.30
CA TYR A 172 -16.79 19.96 -19.88
C TYR A 172 -17.97 19.02 -20.19
N LYS A 173 -19.16 19.41 -19.69
CA LYS A 173 -20.44 18.74 -20.01
C LYS A 173 -21.25 19.62 -20.94
N PHE A 174 -21.63 19.07 -22.08
CA PHE A 174 -22.49 19.66 -23.10
C PHE A 174 -23.95 19.70 -22.63
#